data_245a625951a190321514d6ec8eb11392
#
_entry.id   245a625951a190321514d6ec8eb11392
#
_cell.length_a   1.000
_cell.length_b   1.000
_cell.length_c   1.000
_cell.angle_alpha   90.00
_cell.angle_beta   90.00
_cell.angle_gamma   90.00
#
_symmetry.space_group_name_H-M   'P 1'
#
loop_
_entity.id
_entity.type
_entity.pdbx_description
1 polymer ?
#
loop_
_entity_poly.entity_id
_entity_poly.type
_entity_poly.pdbx_seq_one_letter_code
_entity_poly.pdbx_strand_id
1 'polypeptide(L)'
;MTTTPAPRPWRGVLVATALPLDDDLAVNYDRYAEHCAWLVANGCDGVVPNGSLGEYQVLTPEERARVVETAVAAVGGERVMPGVAAYGSAEARRWAEQAREAGCGAVMLLPPNAYRADERAVVAHYAEVAEAGLPVVAYNNPIDTKVDLVPELLARLHGEGHVQAVKEFSGDVRRAYRIAELAPELDLLIGADDVLVELAVAGAKGWVAGYPNALPRASVELYRAAVAGDLAAALPLYRRLHPLLRWDSRVEFVQAIKLSMDIVGRHGGRCRPPRVPLTPEQEAAVREATERAVAAGLA
;
A
#
# COMPACT_ATOMS: atom_id res chain seq x y z
N MET A 1 15.41 31.21 -10.15
CA MET A 1 15.33 29.89 -10.76
C MET A 1 14.22 29.15 -10.02
N THR A 2 13.06 28.97 -10.62
CA THR A 2 11.97 28.17 -10.04
C THR A 2 12.39 26.71 -10.19
N THR A 3 12.91 26.11 -9.12
CA THR A 3 13.15 24.67 -9.08
C THR A 3 11.82 23.96 -9.20
N THR A 4 11.63 23.18 -10.27
CA THR A 4 10.49 22.26 -10.36
C THR A 4 10.50 21.38 -9.10
N PRO A 5 9.39 21.30 -8.36
CA PRO A 5 9.33 20.43 -7.18
C PRO A 5 9.71 19.00 -7.57
N ALA A 6 10.49 18.33 -6.73
CA ALA A 6 10.83 16.92 -6.96
C ALA A 6 9.54 16.09 -7.13
N PRO A 7 9.51 15.13 -8.05
CA PRO A 7 8.35 14.28 -8.26
C PRO A 7 7.98 13.56 -6.94
N ARG A 8 6.68 13.50 -6.63
CA ARG A 8 6.15 12.82 -5.43
C ARG A 8 5.30 11.61 -5.90
N PRO A 9 5.95 10.50 -6.29
CA PRO A 9 5.29 9.36 -6.93
C PRO A 9 4.35 8.59 -5.99
N TRP A 10 4.32 8.92 -4.71
CA TRP A 10 3.41 8.37 -3.73
C TRP A 10 2.07 9.10 -3.63
N ARG A 11 1.83 10.16 -4.41
CA ARG A 11 0.55 10.88 -4.44
C ARG A 11 -0.45 10.22 -5.37
N GLY A 12 -1.75 10.33 -5.03
CA GLY A 12 -2.83 9.68 -5.77
C GLY A 12 -3.14 8.28 -5.23
N VAL A 13 -3.68 7.41 -6.06
CA VAL A 13 -4.06 6.03 -5.73
C VAL A 13 -2.95 5.08 -6.15
N LEU A 14 -2.21 4.56 -5.17
CA LEU A 14 -1.19 3.53 -5.38
C LEU A 14 -1.75 2.20 -4.85
N VAL A 15 -1.60 1.15 -5.64
CA VAL A 15 -2.17 -0.15 -5.28
C VAL A 15 -1.10 -1.05 -4.66
N ALA A 16 -1.30 -1.42 -3.40
CA ALA A 16 -0.57 -2.55 -2.83
C ALA A 16 -1.00 -3.80 -3.60
N THR A 17 -0.14 -4.28 -4.51
CA THR A 17 -0.54 -5.30 -5.47
C THR A 17 -0.61 -6.68 -4.84
N ALA A 18 -1.73 -7.37 -5.05
CA ALA A 18 -1.83 -8.79 -4.82
C ALA A 18 -0.97 -9.54 -5.83
N LEU A 19 -0.36 -10.64 -5.39
CA LEU A 19 0.53 -11.43 -6.23
C LEU A 19 -0.19 -12.68 -6.77
N PRO A 20 -0.40 -12.79 -8.09
CA PRO A 20 -0.96 -13.99 -8.70
C PRO A 20 0.00 -15.19 -8.55
N LEU A 21 -0.51 -16.28 -8.05
CA LEU A 21 0.23 -17.54 -7.94
C LEU A 21 -0.45 -18.60 -8.81
N ASP A 22 0.36 -19.48 -9.38
CA ASP A 22 -0.11 -20.69 -10.06
C ASP A 22 -0.57 -21.76 -9.06
N ASP A 23 -1.14 -22.85 -9.52
CA ASP A 23 -1.67 -23.91 -8.66
C ASP A 23 -0.60 -24.58 -7.76
N ASP A 24 0.65 -24.59 -8.21
CA ASP A 24 1.82 -25.05 -7.46
C ASP A 24 2.41 -23.98 -6.53
N LEU A 25 1.77 -22.82 -6.44
CA LEU A 25 2.18 -21.64 -5.68
C LEU A 25 3.44 -20.92 -6.22
N ALA A 26 3.87 -21.21 -7.44
CA ALA A 26 4.87 -20.40 -8.12
C ALA A 26 4.28 -19.00 -8.48
N VAL A 27 5.14 -17.99 -8.50
CA VAL A 27 4.72 -16.64 -8.89
C VAL A 27 4.45 -16.61 -10.40
N ASN A 28 3.25 -16.19 -10.79
CA ASN A 28 2.90 -15.98 -12.19
C ASN A 28 3.22 -14.54 -12.61
N TYR A 29 4.43 -14.32 -13.11
CA TYR A 29 4.92 -13.01 -13.49
C TYR A 29 4.17 -12.39 -14.68
N ASP A 30 3.70 -13.19 -15.63
CA ASP A 30 2.97 -12.68 -16.79
C ASP A 30 1.60 -12.13 -16.38
N ARG A 31 0.86 -12.87 -15.55
CA ARG A 31 -0.39 -12.36 -14.97
C ARG A 31 -0.15 -11.16 -14.06
N TYR A 32 0.98 -11.13 -13.35
CA TYR A 32 1.32 -10.00 -12.50
C TYR A 32 1.60 -8.73 -13.31
N ALA A 33 2.35 -8.84 -14.41
CA ALA A 33 2.60 -7.73 -15.34
C ALA A 33 1.29 -7.20 -15.93
N GLU A 34 0.42 -8.10 -16.42
CA GLU A 34 -0.90 -7.74 -16.94
C GLU A 34 -1.76 -7.04 -15.87
N HIS A 35 -1.74 -7.53 -14.64
CA HIS A 35 -2.48 -6.93 -13.52
C HIS A 35 -2.00 -5.52 -13.21
N CYS A 36 -0.68 -5.29 -13.11
CA CYS A 36 -0.11 -3.96 -12.91
C CYS A 36 -0.52 -2.98 -14.02
N ALA A 37 -0.41 -3.40 -15.29
CA ALA A 37 -0.81 -2.59 -16.43
C ALA A 37 -2.31 -2.28 -16.41
N TRP A 38 -3.15 -3.26 -16.05
CA TRP A 38 -4.60 -3.09 -15.93
C TRP A 38 -4.99 -2.09 -14.82
N LEU A 39 -4.31 -2.10 -13.69
CA LEU A 39 -4.55 -1.15 -12.60
C LEU A 39 -4.31 0.29 -13.07
N VAL A 40 -3.18 0.55 -13.73
CA VAL A 40 -2.85 1.87 -14.27
C VAL A 40 -3.82 2.28 -15.38
N ALA A 41 -4.19 1.37 -16.29
CA ALA A 41 -5.17 1.61 -17.34
C ALA A 41 -6.57 1.94 -16.79
N ASN A 42 -6.89 1.53 -15.55
CA ASN A 42 -8.14 1.85 -14.85
C ASN A 42 -8.02 3.06 -13.91
N GLY A 43 -6.95 3.86 -14.05
CA GLY A 43 -6.82 5.17 -13.43
C GLY A 43 -6.04 5.21 -12.11
N CYS A 44 -5.47 4.09 -11.66
CA CYS A 44 -4.53 4.10 -10.54
C CYS A 44 -3.22 4.80 -10.94
N ASP A 45 -2.63 5.54 -10.02
CA ASP A 45 -1.45 6.36 -10.29
C ASP A 45 -0.15 5.55 -10.22
N GLY A 46 -0.12 4.44 -9.48
CA GLY A 46 1.03 3.55 -9.36
C GLY A 46 0.75 2.25 -8.62
N VAL A 47 1.80 1.46 -8.45
CA VAL A 47 1.75 0.14 -7.81
C VAL A 47 2.83 0.00 -6.73
N VAL A 48 2.50 -0.79 -5.70
CA VAL A 48 3.36 -1.04 -4.54
C VAL A 48 3.58 -2.56 -4.43
N PRO A 49 4.55 -3.12 -5.20
CA PRO A 49 4.96 -4.51 -5.06
C PRO A 49 5.64 -4.78 -3.71
N ASN A 50 5.75 -6.03 -3.34
CA ASN A 50 6.41 -6.46 -2.11
C ASN A 50 5.88 -5.81 -0.83
N GLY A 51 4.60 -5.41 -0.83
CA GLY A 51 3.85 -5.11 0.38
C GLY A 51 3.30 -6.38 1.04
N SER A 52 2.62 -6.24 2.19
CA SER A 52 1.99 -7.38 2.90
C SER A 52 0.93 -8.08 2.03
N LEU A 53 0.19 -7.33 1.21
CA LEU A 53 -0.78 -7.89 0.25
C LEU A 53 -0.09 -8.70 -0.86
N GLY A 54 1.12 -8.32 -1.27
CA GLY A 54 1.98 -9.07 -2.19
C GLY A 54 2.74 -10.23 -1.54
N GLU A 55 2.40 -10.58 -0.30
CA GLU A 55 2.94 -11.75 0.42
C GLU A 55 4.49 -11.77 0.51
N TYR A 56 5.13 -10.58 0.58
CA TYR A 56 6.60 -10.47 0.54
C TYR A 56 7.32 -11.33 1.58
N GLN A 57 6.67 -11.63 2.71
CA GLN A 57 7.24 -12.38 3.82
C GLN A 57 7.56 -13.85 3.46
N VAL A 58 6.93 -14.37 2.39
CA VAL A 58 7.05 -15.78 1.95
C VAL A 58 7.65 -15.89 0.55
N LEU A 59 8.22 -14.80 0.03
CA LEU A 59 8.95 -14.78 -1.23
C LEU A 59 10.44 -15.00 -0.98
N THR A 60 11.11 -15.71 -1.91
CA THR A 60 12.57 -15.77 -1.93
C THR A 60 13.15 -14.39 -2.34
N PRO A 61 14.44 -14.11 -2.06
CA PRO A 61 15.07 -12.90 -2.55
C PRO A 61 14.96 -12.71 -4.08
N GLU A 62 15.11 -13.78 -4.84
CA GLU A 62 15.01 -13.78 -6.31
C GLU A 62 13.59 -13.45 -6.77
N GLU A 63 12.57 -14.02 -6.10
CA GLU A 63 11.17 -13.71 -6.39
C GLU A 63 10.86 -12.24 -6.07
N ARG A 64 11.31 -11.72 -4.92
CA ARG A 64 11.11 -10.31 -4.55
C ARG A 64 11.73 -9.36 -5.59
N ALA A 65 12.94 -9.66 -6.03
CA ALA A 65 13.63 -8.88 -7.06
C ALA A 65 12.83 -8.87 -8.37
N ARG A 66 12.48 -10.06 -8.85
CA ARG A 66 11.77 -10.24 -10.12
C ARG A 66 10.36 -9.64 -10.11
N VAL A 67 9.66 -9.64 -8.98
CA VAL A 67 8.37 -8.97 -8.83
C VAL A 67 8.51 -7.46 -9.07
N VAL A 68 9.55 -6.80 -8.53
CA VAL A 68 9.80 -5.38 -8.77
C VAL A 68 10.16 -5.12 -10.23
N GLU A 69 11.06 -5.89 -10.81
CA GLU A 69 11.45 -5.79 -12.23
C GLU A 69 10.24 -5.95 -13.15
N THR A 70 9.36 -6.92 -12.86
CA THR A 70 8.13 -7.15 -13.62
C THR A 70 7.18 -5.96 -13.55
N ALA A 71 7.00 -5.37 -12.36
CA ALA A 71 6.17 -4.18 -12.19
C ALA A 71 6.76 -2.98 -12.96
N VAL A 72 8.07 -2.75 -12.86
CA VAL A 72 8.76 -1.67 -13.58
C VAL A 72 8.62 -1.83 -15.09
N ALA A 73 8.81 -3.04 -15.61
CA ALA A 73 8.64 -3.32 -17.03
C ALA A 73 7.19 -3.10 -17.51
N ALA A 74 6.21 -3.35 -16.64
CA ALA A 74 4.79 -3.23 -17.00
C ALA A 74 4.27 -1.77 -16.99
N VAL A 75 4.73 -0.92 -16.04
CA VAL A 75 4.10 0.41 -15.81
C VAL A 75 5.07 1.59 -15.78
N GLY A 76 6.39 1.35 -15.90
CA GLY A 76 7.42 2.37 -15.74
C GLY A 76 7.84 2.55 -14.27
N GLY A 77 9.15 2.73 -14.05
CA GLY A 77 9.72 2.76 -12.70
C GLY A 77 9.20 3.90 -11.82
N GLU A 78 8.88 5.05 -12.43
CA GLU A 78 8.32 6.22 -11.75
C GLU A 78 6.95 5.96 -11.08
N ARG A 79 6.26 4.88 -11.49
CA ARG A 79 4.98 4.43 -10.93
C ARG A 79 5.11 3.26 -9.95
N VAL A 80 6.34 2.85 -9.64
CA VAL A 80 6.59 1.70 -8.78
C VAL A 80 7.24 2.17 -7.47
N MET A 81 6.62 1.81 -6.35
CA MET A 81 7.09 2.09 -4.99
C MET A 81 7.13 0.78 -4.19
N PRO A 82 8.18 -0.05 -4.32
CA PRO A 82 8.20 -1.34 -3.65
C PRO A 82 8.33 -1.24 -2.14
N GLY A 83 7.77 -2.23 -1.45
CA GLY A 83 8.07 -2.48 -0.04
C GLY A 83 9.49 -3.05 0.12
N VAL A 84 10.30 -2.41 0.97
CA VAL A 84 11.69 -2.81 1.22
C VAL A 84 11.92 -3.32 2.64
N ALA A 85 10.84 -3.69 3.34
CA ALA A 85 10.92 -4.22 4.69
C ALA A 85 11.80 -5.49 4.78
N ALA A 86 12.65 -5.53 5.81
CA ALA A 86 13.49 -6.65 6.19
C ALA A 86 13.72 -6.63 7.70
N TYR A 87 14.23 -7.73 8.27
CA TYR A 87 14.54 -7.77 9.70
C TYR A 87 15.74 -6.92 10.07
N GLY A 88 16.72 -6.77 9.17
CA GLY A 88 17.92 -5.97 9.38
C GLY A 88 17.96 -4.73 8.49
N SER A 89 18.51 -3.62 9.01
CA SER A 89 18.60 -2.35 8.29
C SER A 89 19.44 -2.46 7.01
N ALA A 90 20.58 -3.17 7.08
CA ALA A 90 21.45 -3.37 5.92
C ALA A 90 20.75 -4.17 4.79
N GLU A 91 19.87 -5.12 5.14
CA GLU A 91 19.10 -5.84 4.13
C GLU A 91 17.99 -4.95 3.53
N ALA A 92 17.28 -4.18 4.36
CA ALA A 92 16.29 -3.21 3.89
C ALA A 92 16.92 -2.17 2.96
N ARG A 93 18.14 -1.69 3.29
CA ARG A 93 18.91 -0.80 2.41
C ARG A 93 19.23 -1.46 1.07
N ARG A 94 19.71 -2.71 1.05
CA ARG A 94 19.95 -3.42 -0.22
C ARG A 94 18.73 -3.52 -1.10
N TRP A 95 17.54 -3.75 -0.51
CA TRP A 95 16.28 -3.72 -1.26
C TRP A 95 15.96 -2.34 -1.82
N ALA A 96 16.27 -1.28 -1.07
CA ALA A 96 16.11 0.10 -1.57
C ALA A 96 17.11 0.45 -2.68
N GLU A 97 18.36 0.01 -2.56
CA GLU A 97 19.38 0.15 -3.62
C GLU A 97 18.96 -0.58 -4.89
N GLN A 98 18.47 -1.83 -4.78
CA GLN A 98 17.94 -2.57 -5.92
C GLN A 98 16.72 -1.88 -6.56
N ALA A 99 15.81 -1.33 -5.76
CA ALA A 99 14.68 -0.55 -6.27
C ALA A 99 15.16 0.68 -7.06
N ARG A 100 16.18 1.38 -6.58
CA ARG A 100 16.80 2.51 -7.30
C ARG A 100 17.41 2.06 -8.62
N GLU A 101 18.15 0.95 -8.63
CA GLU A 101 18.78 0.40 -9.84
C GLU A 101 17.72 -0.05 -10.86
N ALA A 102 16.59 -0.56 -10.40
CA ALA A 102 15.44 -0.87 -11.25
C ALA A 102 14.70 0.38 -11.76
N GLY A 103 15.02 1.59 -11.27
CA GLY A 103 14.42 2.85 -11.70
C GLY A 103 13.12 3.21 -10.96
N CYS A 104 12.87 2.63 -9.78
CA CYS A 104 11.69 2.97 -8.98
C CYS A 104 11.71 4.43 -8.49
N GLY A 105 10.53 5.04 -8.32
CA GLY A 105 10.39 6.45 -7.92
C GLY A 105 10.53 6.71 -6.42
N ALA A 106 10.24 5.71 -5.58
CA ALA A 106 10.32 5.76 -4.12
C ALA A 106 10.32 4.34 -3.54
N VAL A 107 10.50 4.21 -2.23
CA VAL A 107 10.35 2.94 -1.50
C VAL A 107 9.44 3.11 -0.29
N MET A 108 8.76 2.03 0.12
CA MET A 108 7.94 1.99 1.34
C MET A 108 8.62 1.11 2.39
N LEU A 109 8.81 1.64 3.59
CA LEU A 109 9.58 1.00 4.66
C LEU A 109 8.77 0.85 5.94
N LEU A 110 8.65 -0.38 6.46
CA LEU A 110 8.18 -0.66 7.81
C LEU A 110 9.29 -0.33 8.85
N PRO A 111 8.94 0.00 10.10
CA PRO A 111 9.91 0.02 11.18
C PRO A 111 10.49 -1.39 11.40
N PRO A 112 11.63 -1.53 12.13
CA PRO A 112 12.15 -2.83 12.51
C PRO A 112 11.08 -3.62 13.28
N ASN A 113 10.76 -4.83 12.85
CA ASN A 113 9.67 -5.63 13.41
C ASN A 113 10.10 -7.04 13.90
N ALA A 114 11.40 -7.34 13.91
CA ALA A 114 11.93 -8.58 14.47
C ALA A 114 11.85 -8.61 16.02
N TYR A 115 11.78 -7.44 16.63
CA TYR A 115 11.64 -7.21 18.06
C TYR A 115 10.94 -5.86 18.27
N ARG A 116 10.56 -5.54 19.51
CA ARG A 116 9.95 -4.25 19.83
C ARG A 116 11.04 -3.17 19.88
N ALA A 117 11.31 -2.55 18.74
CA ALA A 117 12.34 -1.52 18.62
C ALA A 117 11.96 -0.26 19.40
N ASP A 118 12.94 0.35 20.05
CA ASP A 118 12.81 1.69 20.63
C ASP A 118 12.98 2.79 19.55
N GLU A 119 12.73 4.04 19.93
CA GLU A 119 12.84 5.18 19.03
C GLU A 119 14.23 5.31 18.40
N ARG A 120 15.29 5.04 19.15
CA ARG A 120 16.68 5.14 18.67
C ARG A 120 16.96 4.11 17.57
N ALA A 121 16.47 2.88 17.76
CA ALA A 121 16.60 1.82 16.75
C ALA A 121 15.78 2.13 15.51
N VAL A 122 14.59 2.71 15.66
CA VAL A 122 13.75 3.16 14.55
C VAL A 122 14.47 4.24 13.74
N VAL A 123 14.97 5.30 14.40
CA VAL A 123 15.69 6.38 13.70
C VAL A 123 16.90 5.84 12.95
N ALA A 124 17.71 5.00 13.57
CA ALA A 124 18.87 4.39 12.93
C ALA A 124 18.49 3.53 11.71
N HIS A 125 17.36 2.81 11.78
CA HIS A 125 16.87 2.00 10.66
C HIS A 125 16.47 2.86 9.46
N TYR A 126 15.69 3.92 9.69
CA TYR A 126 15.28 4.84 8.62
C TYR A 126 16.46 5.61 8.03
N ALA A 127 17.41 6.06 8.87
CA ALA A 127 18.64 6.72 8.42
C ALA A 127 19.45 5.81 7.49
N GLU A 128 19.66 4.54 7.87
CA GLU A 128 20.40 3.57 7.07
C GLU A 128 19.77 3.35 5.68
N VAL A 129 18.43 3.21 5.64
CA VAL A 129 17.73 2.96 4.36
C VAL A 129 17.67 4.21 3.49
N ALA A 130 17.56 5.40 4.08
CA ALA A 130 17.56 6.67 3.35
C ALA A 130 18.87 6.89 2.55
N GLU A 131 20.00 6.33 3.00
CA GLU A 131 21.27 6.39 2.27
C GLU A 131 21.23 5.68 0.91
N ALA A 132 20.25 4.83 0.65
CA ALA A 132 20.04 4.25 -0.68
C ALA A 132 19.72 5.30 -1.76
N GLY A 133 19.31 6.53 -1.35
CA GLY A 133 19.14 7.68 -2.25
C GLY A 133 17.77 7.73 -2.96
N LEU A 134 16.79 6.90 -2.57
CA LEU A 134 15.39 7.04 -2.97
C LEU A 134 14.58 7.71 -1.86
N PRO A 135 13.53 8.47 -2.20
CA PRO A 135 12.55 8.92 -1.23
C PRO A 135 11.95 7.73 -0.47
N VAL A 136 11.86 7.85 0.86
CA VAL A 136 11.30 6.82 1.73
C VAL A 136 9.92 7.23 2.21
N VAL A 137 8.93 6.37 2.00
CA VAL A 137 7.60 6.45 2.60
C VAL A 137 7.59 5.54 3.83
N ALA A 138 7.46 6.13 5.01
CA ALA A 138 7.31 5.35 6.23
C ALA A 138 5.97 4.62 6.24
N TYR A 139 5.95 3.34 6.65
CA TYR A 139 4.71 2.61 6.82
C TYR A 139 4.44 2.38 8.30
N ASN A 140 3.52 3.14 8.87
CA ASN A 140 3.08 2.95 10.24
C ASN A 140 1.96 1.92 10.31
N ASN A 141 2.29 0.71 10.76
CA ASN A 141 1.34 -0.36 11.06
C ASN A 141 1.63 -0.94 12.45
N PRO A 142 1.24 -0.24 13.53
CA PRO A 142 1.53 -0.69 14.88
C PRO A 142 0.78 -1.95 15.29
N ILE A 143 -0.26 -2.32 14.54
CA ILE A 143 -1.05 -3.55 14.79
C ILE A 143 -0.18 -4.78 14.54
N ASP A 144 0.52 -4.82 13.41
CA ASP A 144 1.35 -5.98 13.03
C ASP A 144 2.78 -5.86 13.55
N THR A 145 3.40 -4.68 13.39
CA THR A 145 4.83 -4.49 13.73
C THR A 145 5.08 -4.38 15.23
N LYS A 146 4.06 -4.04 16.04
CA LYS A 146 4.19 -3.72 17.48
C LYS A 146 5.14 -2.54 17.76
N VAL A 147 5.49 -1.79 16.71
CA VAL A 147 6.25 -0.54 16.77
C VAL A 147 5.37 0.57 16.23
N ASP A 148 5.17 1.60 17.01
CA ASP A 148 4.30 2.72 16.67
C ASP A 148 5.14 3.94 16.28
N LEU A 149 4.99 4.38 15.03
CA LEU A 149 5.55 5.63 14.55
C LEU A 149 4.61 6.77 14.94
N VAL A 150 4.66 7.16 16.22
CA VAL A 150 3.83 8.28 16.71
C VAL A 150 4.12 9.57 15.94
N PRO A 151 3.19 10.54 15.89
CA PRO A 151 3.37 11.78 15.11
C PRO A 151 4.66 12.54 15.42
N GLU A 152 5.09 12.56 16.67
CA GLU A 152 6.33 13.20 17.11
C GLU A 152 7.58 12.52 16.52
N LEU A 153 7.58 11.19 16.46
CA LEU A 153 8.67 10.42 15.84
C LEU A 153 8.67 10.59 14.31
N LEU A 154 7.51 10.62 13.68
CA LEU A 154 7.38 10.91 12.24
C LEU A 154 7.90 12.30 11.90
N ALA A 155 7.56 13.31 12.71
CA ALA A 155 8.06 14.67 12.55
C ALA A 155 9.60 14.74 12.68
N ARG A 156 10.16 14.00 13.63
CA ARG A 156 11.62 13.87 13.79
C ARG A 156 12.27 13.21 12.55
N LEU A 157 11.78 12.05 12.11
CA LEU A 157 12.30 11.33 10.93
C LEU A 157 12.24 12.20 9.67
N HIS A 158 11.18 12.99 9.52
CA HIS A 158 11.04 13.94 8.41
C HIS A 158 12.02 15.11 8.55
N GLY A 159 12.12 15.71 9.74
CA GLY A 159 13.04 16.83 10.01
C GLY A 159 14.52 16.46 9.85
N GLU A 160 14.88 15.22 10.11
CA GLU A 160 16.22 14.64 9.85
C GLU A 160 16.41 14.22 8.37
N GLY A 161 15.39 14.34 7.50
CA GLY A 161 15.45 14.06 6.07
C GLY A 161 15.30 12.58 5.69
N HIS A 162 14.96 11.72 6.66
CA HIS A 162 14.91 10.27 6.43
C HIS A 162 13.63 9.80 5.76
N VAL A 163 12.52 10.54 5.90
CA VAL A 163 11.23 10.20 5.29
C VAL A 163 10.56 11.42 4.64
N GLN A 164 9.81 11.20 3.56
CA GLN A 164 9.11 12.24 2.80
C GLN A 164 7.59 12.08 2.86
N ALA A 165 7.11 10.91 3.22
CA ALA A 165 5.69 10.63 3.39
C ALA A 165 5.50 9.52 4.44
N VAL A 166 4.25 9.38 4.92
CA VAL A 166 3.85 8.27 5.79
C VAL A 166 2.56 7.64 5.30
N LYS A 167 2.56 6.31 5.14
CA LYS A 167 1.35 5.49 5.06
C LYS A 167 0.89 5.22 6.49
N GLU A 168 -0.26 5.78 6.87
CA GLU A 168 -0.81 5.63 8.23
C GLU A 168 -1.88 4.53 8.25
N PHE A 169 -1.61 3.46 8.99
CA PHE A 169 -2.47 2.27 9.10
C PHE A 169 -2.89 1.97 10.54
N SER A 170 -2.75 2.91 11.47
CA SER A 170 -3.19 2.68 12.86
C SER A 170 -4.71 2.67 13.01
N GLY A 171 -5.45 3.22 12.03
CA GLY A 171 -6.90 3.45 12.12
C GLY A 171 -7.28 4.69 12.97
N ASP A 172 -6.33 5.36 13.60
CA ASP A 172 -6.59 6.58 14.39
C ASP A 172 -6.51 7.84 13.53
N VAL A 173 -7.65 8.27 13.00
CA VAL A 173 -7.76 9.46 12.13
C VAL A 173 -7.30 10.76 12.80
N ARG A 174 -7.25 10.83 14.13
CA ARG A 174 -6.78 12.03 14.86
C ARG A 174 -5.29 12.30 14.59
N ARG A 175 -4.51 11.28 14.26
CA ARG A 175 -3.09 11.40 13.95
C ARG A 175 -2.83 12.27 12.73
N ALA A 176 -3.74 12.29 11.76
CA ALA A 176 -3.62 13.12 10.56
C ALA A 176 -3.44 14.61 10.92
N TYR A 177 -4.24 15.11 11.83
CA TYR A 177 -4.17 16.50 12.29
C TYR A 177 -2.88 16.77 13.08
N ARG A 178 -2.46 15.83 13.93
CA ARG A 178 -1.23 15.97 14.70
C ARG A 178 0.02 15.92 13.81
N ILE A 179 0.03 15.08 12.79
CA ILE A 179 1.10 15.05 11.78
C ILE A 179 1.16 16.36 11.02
N ALA A 180 0.01 16.88 10.56
CA ALA A 180 -0.05 18.16 9.84
C ALA A 180 0.42 19.35 10.70
N GLU A 181 0.18 19.32 12.01
CA GLU A 181 0.67 20.33 12.94
C GLU A 181 2.18 20.27 13.14
N LEU A 182 2.75 19.08 13.31
CA LEU A 182 4.17 18.88 13.66
C LEU A 182 5.10 18.86 12.44
N ALA A 183 4.60 18.36 11.29
CA ALA A 183 5.37 18.19 10.08
C ALA A 183 4.49 18.49 8.84
N PRO A 184 4.15 19.76 8.57
CA PRO A 184 3.22 20.13 7.49
C PRO A 184 3.68 19.75 6.09
N GLU A 185 4.99 19.54 5.90
CA GLU A 185 5.58 19.12 4.62
C GLU A 185 5.67 17.57 4.45
N LEU A 186 5.40 16.80 5.50
CA LEU A 186 5.33 15.35 5.43
C LEU A 186 3.99 14.95 4.79
N ASP A 187 4.04 14.33 3.61
CA ASP A 187 2.82 13.86 2.95
C ASP A 187 2.18 12.71 3.75
N LEU A 188 0.93 12.88 4.15
CA LEU A 188 0.12 11.82 4.73
C LEU A 188 -0.50 10.98 3.63
N LEU A 189 -0.37 9.65 3.70
CA LEU A 189 -1.03 8.70 2.83
C LEU A 189 -2.01 7.85 3.63
N ILE A 190 -3.17 7.63 3.07
CA ILE A 190 -4.18 6.73 3.62
C ILE A 190 -3.62 5.30 3.57
N GLY A 191 -3.59 4.63 4.70
CA GLY A 191 -3.12 3.25 4.81
C GLY A 191 -4.25 2.25 4.95
N ALA A 192 -5.22 2.53 5.83
CA ALA A 192 -6.39 1.69 6.06
C ALA A 192 -7.53 2.12 5.13
N ASP A 193 -8.00 1.19 4.30
CA ASP A 193 -9.02 1.47 3.27
C ASP A 193 -10.35 1.95 3.89
N ASP A 194 -10.69 1.47 5.08
CA ASP A 194 -11.96 1.72 5.76
C ASP A 194 -12.06 3.07 6.50
N VAL A 195 -11.01 3.89 6.46
CA VAL A 195 -11.01 5.29 6.95
C VAL A 195 -10.59 6.28 5.86
N LEU A 196 -10.82 5.90 4.58
CA LEU A 196 -10.39 6.67 3.43
C LEU A 196 -10.94 8.10 3.44
N VAL A 197 -12.25 8.26 3.60
CA VAL A 197 -12.90 9.57 3.50
C VAL A 197 -12.44 10.48 4.63
N GLU A 198 -12.33 9.96 5.83
CA GLU A 198 -11.89 10.68 7.02
C GLU A 198 -10.46 11.24 6.84
N LEU A 199 -9.53 10.42 6.35
CA LEU A 199 -8.16 10.84 6.13
C LEU A 199 -8.01 11.73 4.89
N ALA A 200 -8.82 11.54 3.85
CA ALA A 200 -8.86 12.43 2.68
C ALA A 200 -9.28 13.84 3.08
N VAL A 201 -10.35 13.96 3.88
CA VAL A 201 -10.84 15.25 4.44
C VAL A 201 -9.80 15.89 5.37
N ALA A 202 -9.03 15.07 6.11
CA ALA A 202 -7.93 15.55 6.94
C ALA A 202 -6.69 15.99 6.13
N GLY A 203 -6.72 15.89 4.81
CA GLY A 203 -5.69 16.41 3.91
C GLY A 203 -4.67 15.41 3.39
N ALA A 204 -4.96 14.12 3.45
CA ALA A 204 -4.11 13.08 2.85
C ALA A 204 -3.84 13.36 1.37
N LYS A 205 -2.61 13.07 0.91
CA LYS A 205 -2.12 13.35 -0.45
C LYS A 205 -2.08 12.11 -1.34
N GLY A 206 -2.24 10.94 -0.78
CA GLY A 206 -2.27 9.68 -1.50
C GLY A 206 -2.97 8.59 -0.69
N TRP A 207 -3.16 7.47 -1.34
CA TRP A 207 -3.75 6.27 -0.75
C TRP A 207 -2.97 5.04 -1.22
N VAL A 208 -2.39 4.30 -0.30
CA VAL A 208 -1.76 2.99 -0.59
C VAL A 208 -2.79 1.92 -0.29
N ALA A 209 -3.52 1.52 -1.30
CA ALA A 209 -4.81 0.87 -1.26
C ALA A 209 -4.75 -0.65 -1.50
N GLY A 210 -5.64 -1.41 -0.88
CA GLY A 210 -5.81 -2.84 -1.11
C GLY A 210 -6.90 -3.16 -2.15
N TYR A 211 -8.09 -2.64 -1.99
CA TYR A 211 -9.26 -2.99 -2.80
C TYR A 211 -9.26 -2.56 -4.28
N PRO A 212 -8.45 -1.59 -4.74
CA PRO A 212 -8.32 -1.37 -6.19
C PRO A 212 -7.83 -2.59 -6.98
N ASN A 213 -7.20 -3.59 -6.34
CA ASN A 213 -6.90 -4.87 -6.99
C ASN A 213 -8.13 -5.55 -7.62
N ALA A 214 -9.32 -5.33 -7.07
CA ALA A 214 -10.58 -5.85 -7.61
C ALA A 214 -11.44 -4.75 -8.26
N LEU A 215 -11.47 -3.54 -7.69
CA LEU A 215 -12.42 -2.46 -8.04
C LEU A 215 -11.68 -1.12 -8.29
N PRO A 216 -10.75 -1.03 -9.26
CA PRO A 216 -9.88 0.13 -9.42
C PRO A 216 -10.64 1.41 -9.74
N ARG A 217 -11.59 1.38 -10.70
CA ARG A 217 -12.32 2.58 -11.14
C ARG A 217 -13.14 3.20 -10.01
N ALA A 218 -13.93 2.38 -9.32
CA ALA A 218 -14.74 2.86 -8.20
C ALA A 218 -13.87 3.38 -7.04
N SER A 219 -12.72 2.75 -6.78
CA SER A 219 -11.76 3.20 -5.78
C SER A 219 -11.14 4.55 -6.15
N VAL A 220 -10.72 4.73 -7.40
CA VAL A 220 -10.16 5.99 -7.91
C VAL A 220 -11.21 7.11 -7.87
N GLU A 221 -12.46 6.82 -8.26
CA GLU A 221 -13.58 7.77 -8.20
C GLU A 221 -13.82 8.22 -6.75
N LEU A 222 -13.90 7.25 -5.81
CA LEU A 222 -14.08 7.52 -4.40
C LEU A 222 -12.95 8.42 -3.86
N TYR A 223 -11.71 8.06 -4.11
CA TYR A 223 -10.56 8.84 -3.65
C TYR A 223 -10.60 10.26 -4.20
N ARG A 224 -10.80 10.43 -5.50
CA ARG A 224 -10.85 11.75 -6.16
C ARG A 224 -11.95 12.63 -5.59
N ALA A 225 -13.16 12.08 -5.41
CA ALA A 225 -14.27 12.82 -4.80
C ALA A 225 -13.94 13.23 -3.35
N ALA A 226 -13.36 12.32 -2.56
CA ALA A 226 -13.03 12.58 -1.17
C ALA A 226 -11.96 13.67 -1.01
N VAL A 227 -10.85 13.62 -1.78
CA VAL A 227 -9.78 14.63 -1.71
C VAL A 227 -10.19 15.99 -2.29
N ALA A 228 -11.16 16.00 -3.21
CA ALA A 228 -11.76 17.24 -3.71
C ALA A 228 -12.76 17.87 -2.71
N GLY A 229 -13.08 17.19 -1.61
CA GLY A 229 -14.09 17.62 -0.64
C GLY A 229 -15.53 17.46 -1.12
N ASP A 230 -15.75 16.76 -2.24
CA ASP A 230 -17.10 16.46 -2.74
C ASP A 230 -17.70 15.28 -1.96
N LEU A 231 -18.12 15.57 -0.73
CA LEU A 231 -18.72 14.58 0.14
C LEU A 231 -20.11 14.11 -0.37
N ALA A 232 -20.78 14.91 -1.20
CA ALA A 232 -22.05 14.53 -1.80
C ALA A 232 -21.87 13.36 -2.78
N ALA A 233 -20.78 13.34 -3.53
CA ALA A 233 -20.42 12.22 -4.40
C ALA A 233 -19.71 11.10 -3.62
N ALA A 234 -18.78 11.43 -2.72
CA ALA A 234 -17.96 10.43 -2.03
C ALA A 234 -18.75 9.53 -1.08
N LEU A 235 -19.63 10.08 -0.24
CA LEU A 235 -20.29 9.30 0.82
C LEU A 235 -21.23 8.20 0.31
N PRO A 236 -22.06 8.38 -0.74
CA PRO A 236 -22.86 7.29 -1.29
C PRO A 236 -21.99 6.14 -1.82
N LEU A 237 -20.90 6.46 -2.52
CA LEU A 237 -19.96 5.48 -3.05
C LEU A 237 -19.21 4.76 -1.92
N TYR A 238 -18.71 5.52 -0.93
CA TYR A 238 -18.04 4.98 0.24
C TYR A 238 -18.91 3.99 1.02
N ARG A 239 -20.18 4.32 1.26
CA ARG A 239 -21.12 3.41 1.94
C ARG A 239 -21.33 2.10 1.20
N ARG A 240 -21.29 2.11 -0.14
CA ARG A 240 -21.42 0.89 -0.96
C ARG A 240 -20.15 0.05 -0.92
N LEU A 241 -18.97 0.68 -0.94
CA LEU A 241 -17.66 0.00 -0.92
C LEU A 241 -17.22 -0.40 0.49
N HIS A 242 -17.66 0.32 1.53
CA HIS A 242 -17.20 0.12 2.90
C HIS A 242 -17.30 -1.31 3.43
N PRO A 243 -18.34 -2.13 3.10
CA PRO A 243 -18.37 -3.54 3.47
C PRO A 243 -17.19 -4.35 2.94
N LEU A 244 -16.57 -3.93 1.83
CA LEU A 244 -15.33 -4.50 1.29
C LEU A 244 -14.10 -3.86 1.92
N LEU A 245 -14.04 -2.53 1.96
CA LEU A 245 -12.88 -1.79 2.49
C LEU A 245 -12.50 -2.23 3.91
N ARG A 246 -13.47 -2.59 4.75
CA ARG A 246 -13.25 -3.13 6.10
C ARG A 246 -12.44 -4.43 6.14
N TRP A 247 -12.37 -5.17 5.04
CA TRP A 247 -11.57 -6.38 5.01
C TRP A 247 -10.07 -6.08 4.95
N ASP A 248 -9.66 -4.91 4.44
CA ASP A 248 -8.25 -4.50 4.43
C ASP A 248 -7.65 -4.38 5.85
N SER A 249 -8.48 -4.03 6.83
CA SER A 249 -8.08 -3.92 8.25
C SER A 249 -8.17 -5.23 9.05
N ARG A 250 -8.35 -6.39 8.37
CA ARG A 250 -8.44 -7.71 8.99
C ARG A 250 -7.21 -8.57 8.68
N VAL A 251 -6.98 -9.59 9.50
CA VAL A 251 -5.87 -10.54 9.28
C VAL A 251 -6.00 -11.27 7.94
N GLU A 252 -7.23 -11.52 7.50
CA GLU A 252 -7.56 -12.25 6.26
C GLU A 252 -7.62 -11.36 5.01
N PHE A 253 -7.12 -10.12 5.08
CA PHE A 253 -7.24 -9.15 3.98
C PHE A 253 -6.71 -9.65 2.63
N VAL A 254 -5.60 -10.38 2.63
CA VAL A 254 -5.02 -10.91 1.38
C VAL A 254 -6.00 -11.89 0.72
N GLN A 255 -6.52 -12.84 1.49
CA GLN A 255 -7.46 -13.84 1.00
C GLN A 255 -8.77 -13.19 0.53
N ALA A 256 -9.28 -12.20 1.28
CA ALA A 256 -10.51 -11.48 0.95
C ALA A 256 -10.38 -10.69 -0.35
N ILE A 257 -9.29 -9.95 -0.52
CA ILE A 257 -9.02 -9.18 -1.73
C ILE A 257 -8.82 -10.10 -2.94
N LYS A 258 -8.04 -11.18 -2.79
CA LYS A 258 -7.86 -12.18 -3.86
C LYS A 258 -9.19 -12.84 -4.27
N LEU A 259 -10.06 -13.19 -3.32
CA LEU A 259 -11.39 -13.71 -3.63
C LEU A 259 -12.22 -12.66 -4.40
N SER A 260 -12.18 -11.40 -4.00
CA SER A 260 -12.87 -10.33 -4.73
C SER A 260 -12.32 -10.18 -6.16
N MET A 261 -11.01 -10.34 -6.36
CA MET A 261 -10.40 -10.35 -7.70
C MET A 261 -10.95 -11.50 -8.55
N ASP A 262 -11.05 -12.71 -8.01
CA ASP A 262 -11.60 -13.87 -8.74
C ASP A 262 -13.07 -13.63 -9.15
N ILE A 263 -13.88 -13.05 -8.26
CA ILE A 263 -15.29 -12.75 -8.53
C ILE A 263 -15.46 -11.72 -9.67
N VAL A 264 -14.57 -10.74 -9.77
CA VAL A 264 -14.62 -9.75 -10.86
C VAL A 264 -13.88 -10.19 -12.13
N GLY A 265 -13.49 -11.46 -12.21
CA GLY A 265 -12.83 -12.03 -13.39
C GLY A 265 -11.33 -11.70 -13.48
N ARG A 266 -10.72 -11.25 -12.39
CA ARG A 266 -9.26 -11.14 -12.26
C ARG A 266 -8.71 -12.36 -11.53
N HIS A 267 -7.45 -12.68 -11.73
CA HIS A 267 -6.84 -13.83 -11.05
C HIS A 267 -6.29 -13.43 -9.68
N GLY A 268 -7.03 -13.72 -8.60
CA GLY A 268 -6.56 -13.62 -7.21
C GLY A 268 -5.81 -14.87 -6.77
N GLY A 269 -6.47 -16.01 -6.89
CA GLY A 269 -5.91 -17.34 -6.62
C GLY A 269 -5.64 -17.58 -5.13
N ARG A 270 -4.75 -18.52 -4.86
CA ARG A 270 -4.38 -18.98 -3.51
C ARG A 270 -3.33 -18.06 -2.89
N CYS A 271 -3.19 -18.16 -1.56
CA CYS A 271 -2.06 -17.57 -0.82
C CYS A 271 -1.05 -18.66 -0.47
N ARG A 272 0.22 -18.27 -0.26
CA ARG A 272 1.24 -19.16 0.31
C ARG A 272 1.02 -19.36 1.82
N PRO A 273 1.31 -20.55 2.34
CA PRO A 273 1.40 -20.74 3.78
C PRO A 273 2.37 -19.72 4.44
N PRO A 274 2.11 -19.27 5.68
CA PRO A 274 1.13 -19.82 6.62
C PRO A 274 -0.30 -19.28 6.47
N ARG A 275 -0.62 -18.48 5.43
CA ARG A 275 -2.00 -18.03 5.21
C ARG A 275 -2.89 -19.21 4.84
N VAL A 276 -3.98 -19.36 5.60
CA VAL A 276 -4.99 -20.40 5.39
C VAL A 276 -6.17 -19.83 4.60
N PRO A 277 -6.98 -20.66 3.92
CA PRO A 277 -8.21 -20.21 3.24
C PRO A 277 -9.17 -19.50 4.22
N LEU A 278 -10.04 -18.65 3.69
CA LEU A 278 -11.16 -18.08 4.44
C LEU A 278 -12.05 -19.19 4.99
N THR A 279 -12.71 -18.96 6.13
CA THR A 279 -13.78 -19.84 6.58
C THR A 279 -14.99 -19.70 5.64
N PRO A 280 -15.90 -20.68 5.61
CA PRO A 280 -17.11 -20.60 4.77
C PRO A 280 -17.93 -19.31 5.04
N GLU A 281 -18.01 -18.86 6.30
CA GLU A 281 -18.71 -17.65 6.70
C GLU A 281 -17.99 -16.38 6.20
N GLN A 282 -16.66 -16.35 6.27
CA GLN A 282 -15.85 -15.25 5.76
C GLN A 282 -15.94 -15.19 4.23
N GLU A 283 -15.81 -16.33 3.55
CA GLU A 283 -15.96 -16.43 2.10
C GLU A 283 -17.34 -15.93 1.64
N ALA A 284 -18.42 -16.38 2.29
CA ALA A 284 -19.77 -15.94 1.98
C ALA A 284 -19.93 -14.42 2.16
N ALA A 285 -19.35 -13.85 3.22
CA ALA A 285 -19.44 -12.42 3.50
C ALA A 285 -18.67 -11.58 2.46
N VAL A 286 -17.46 -12.00 2.06
CA VAL A 286 -16.69 -11.32 1.00
C VAL A 286 -17.40 -11.43 -0.33
N ARG A 287 -17.89 -12.62 -0.68
CA ARG A 287 -18.62 -12.88 -1.92
C ARG A 287 -19.86 -11.99 -2.03
N GLU A 288 -20.73 -12.00 -1.01
CA GLU A 288 -21.93 -11.16 -0.97
C GLU A 288 -21.60 -9.67 -1.15
N ALA A 289 -20.58 -9.17 -0.44
CA ALA A 289 -20.21 -7.77 -0.53
C ALA A 289 -19.64 -7.42 -1.91
N THR A 290 -18.83 -8.31 -2.52
CA THR A 290 -18.26 -8.11 -3.85
C THR A 290 -19.34 -8.15 -4.93
N GLU A 291 -20.22 -9.15 -4.90
CA GLU A 291 -21.32 -9.29 -5.87
C GLU A 291 -22.29 -8.11 -5.80
N ARG A 292 -22.57 -7.56 -4.61
CA ARG A 292 -23.34 -6.32 -4.46
C ARG A 292 -22.65 -5.12 -5.12
N ALA A 293 -21.35 -5.00 -4.98
CA ALA A 293 -20.58 -3.92 -5.63
C ALA A 293 -20.61 -4.08 -7.17
N VAL A 294 -20.43 -5.30 -7.67
CA VAL A 294 -20.54 -5.61 -9.12
C VAL A 294 -21.94 -5.30 -9.64
N ALA A 295 -23.00 -5.74 -8.95
CA ALA A 295 -24.40 -5.46 -9.33
C ALA A 295 -24.71 -3.95 -9.33
N ALA A 296 -24.01 -3.16 -8.52
CA ALA A 296 -24.12 -1.70 -8.51
C ALA A 296 -23.27 -1.00 -9.60
N GLY A 297 -22.58 -1.76 -10.48
CA GLY A 297 -21.75 -1.22 -11.57
C GLY A 297 -20.40 -0.67 -11.11
N LEU A 298 -19.85 -1.15 -9.99
CA LEU A 298 -18.60 -0.65 -9.40
C LEU A 298 -17.35 -1.46 -9.79
N ALA A 299 -17.46 -2.48 -10.64
CA ALA A 299 -16.35 -3.30 -11.13
C ALA A 299 -15.66 -2.70 -12.37
#